data_42d9c6d6f4ab4dafa79ee08900966d93
#
_entry.id   42d9c6d6f4ab4dafa79ee08900966d93
#
_cell.length_a   1.000
_cell.length_b   1.000
_cell.length_c   1.000
_cell.angle_alpha   90.00
_cell.angle_beta   90.00
_cell.angle_gamma   90.00
#
_symmetry.space_group_name_H-M   'P 1'
#
loop_
_entity.id
_entity.type
_entity.pdbx_description
1 polymer ?
#
loop_
_entity_poly.entity_id
_entity_poly.type
_entity_poly.pdbx_seq_one_letter_code
_entity_poly.pdbx_strand_id
1 'polypeptide(L)'
;LAVVTLFAAAGCGGASDDRPPKWSLISATIVEPSCATVNCHSAITRRGGVDLHDRETGYYNLVNGFYVYPGSPGDSAVIALMNAQGSTRMPPDVPMSEADIAIIASWITAGAPNN
;
A
#
# COMPACT_ATOMS: atom_id res chain seq x y z
N LEU A 1 0.36 -49.57 28.43
CA LEU A 1 0.97 -48.69 27.44
C LEU A 1 -0.06 -47.59 27.07
N ALA A 2 0.15 -46.37 27.58
CA ALA A 2 -0.68 -45.24 27.23
C ALA A 2 -0.10 -44.56 25.98
N VAL A 3 -0.87 -44.52 24.91
CA VAL A 3 -0.54 -43.77 23.70
C VAL A 3 -0.96 -42.32 23.91
N VAL A 4 0.00 -41.43 24.10
CA VAL A 4 -0.24 -39.99 24.15
C VAL A 4 -0.30 -39.48 22.70
N THR A 5 -1.50 -39.21 22.22
CA THR A 5 -1.70 -38.58 20.93
C THR A 5 -1.45 -37.09 21.12
N LEU A 6 -0.30 -36.59 20.64
CA LEU A 6 -0.05 -35.15 20.53
C LEU A 6 -0.94 -34.59 19.41
N PHE A 7 -1.97 -33.84 19.78
CA PHE A 7 -2.65 -32.96 18.83
C PHE A 7 -1.74 -31.77 18.60
N ALA A 8 -1.11 -31.71 17.43
CA ALA A 8 -0.51 -30.49 16.94
C ALA A 8 -1.65 -29.53 16.62
N ALA A 9 -1.85 -28.52 17.46
CA ALA A 9 -2.68 -27.38 17.12
C ALA A 9 -2.01 -26.67 15.95
N ALA A 10 -2.57 -26.84 14.75
CA ALA A 10 -2.25 -25.97 13.63
C ALA A 10 -2.77 -24.57 14.01
N GLY A 11 -1.89 -23.74 14.57
CA GLY A 11 -2.18 -22.35 14.77
C GLY A 11 -2.46 -21.74 13.40
N CYS A 12 -3.57 -21.00 13.26
CA CYS A 12 -3.79 -20.09 12.15
C CYS A 12 -2.71 -19.00 12.23
N GLY A 13 -1.50 -19.32 11.79
CA GLY A 13 -0.48 -18.34 11.48
C GLY A 13 -1.03 -17.53 10.31
N GLY A 14 -1.05 -16.18 10.41
CA GLY A 14 -1.48 -15.33 9.34
C GLY A 14 -0.81 -15.75 8.03
N ALA A 15 -1.60 -15.88 6.95
CA ALA A 15 -1.06 -16.21 5.64
C ALA A 15 0.02 -15.17 5.30
N SER A 16 1.23 -15.63 4.96
CA SER A 16 2.27 -14.76 4.42
C SER A 16 1.72 -14.14 3.14
N ASP A 17 1.93 -12.82 2.98
CA ASP A 17 1.51 -12.13 1.78
C ASP A 17 2.53 -12.42 0.67
N ASP A 18 2.16 -13.30 -0.25
CA ASP A 18 3.01 -13.73 -1.36
C ASP A 18 2.89 -12.82 -2.59
N ARG A 19 2.13 -11.72 -2.49
CA ARG A 19 2.01 -10.77 -3.61
C ARG A 19 3.36 -10.13 -3.90
N PRO A 20 3.80 -10.12 -5.17
CA PRO A 20 5.06 -9.47 -5.52
C PRO A 20 4.95 -7.94 -5.36
N PRO A 21 5.98 -7.27 -4.81
CA PRO A 21 6.00 -5.82 -4.68
C PRO A 21 6.30 -5.15 -6.03
N LYS A 22 5.35 -5.24 -6.95
CA LYS A 22 5.40 -4.65 -8.29
C LYS A 22 4.41 -3.51 -8.42
N TRP A 23 4.82 -2.42 -9.05
CA TRP A 23 3.96 -1.26 -9.24
C TRP A 23 2.68 -1.60 -10.02
N SER A 24 2.77 -2.43 -11.05
CA SER A 24 1.60 -2.85 -11.82
C SER A 24 0.52 -3.52 -10.95
N LEU A 25 0.92 -4.33 -9.97
CA LEU A 25 0.00 -4.96 -9.03
C LEU A 25 -0.48 -3.96 -7.98
N ILE A 26 0.41 -3.18 -7.40
CA ILE A 26 0.11 -2.18 -6.37
C ILE A 26 -0.88 -1.14 -6.92
N SER A 27 -0.65 -0.64 -8.12
CA SER A 27 -1.56 0.30 -8.78
C SER A 27 -2.96 -0.28 -8.92
N ALA A 28 -3.09 -1.43 -9.59
CA ALA A 28 -4.39 -2.01 -9.93
C ALA A 28 -5.18 -2.52 -8.72
N THR A 29 -4.51 -3.03 -7.69
CA THR A 29 -5.19 -3.73 -6.59
C THR A 29 -5.26 -2.94 -5.29
N ILE A 30 -4.44 -1.90 -5.13
CA ILE A 30 -4.37 -1.11 -3.91
C ILE A 30 -4.65 0.37 -4.19
N VAL A 31 -3.85 1.01 -5.04
CA VAL A 31 -3.89 2.46 -5.22
C VAL A 31 -5.18 2.91 -5.93
N GLU A 32 -5.47 2.34 -7.08
CA GLU A 32 -6.66 2.72 -7.84
C GLU A 32 -7.95 2.50 -7.05
N PRO A 33 -8.22 1.31 -6.46
CA PRO A 33 -9.46 1.11 -5.73
C PRO A 33 -9.56 1.84 -4.39
N SER A 34 -8.44 2.12 -3.73
CA SER A 34 -8.45 2.69 -2.37
C SER A 34 -8.16 4.20 -2.33
N CYS A 35 -7.40 4.71 -3.28
CA CYS A 35 -6.94 6.10 -3.29
C CYS A 35 -7.59 6.95 -4.39
N ALA A 36 -7.87 6.36 -5.55
CA ALA A 36 -8.40 7.05 -6.72
C ALA A 36 -9.94 7.07 -6.77
N THR A 37 -10.59 6.98 -5.62
CA THR A 37 -12.06 7.08 -5.54
C THR A 37 -12.56 8.46 -5.97
N VAL A 38 -13.84 8.54 -6.36
CA VAL A 38 -14.44 9.73 -6.99
C VAL A 38 -14.19 11.04 -6.25
N ASN A 39 -14.24 11.01 -4.91
CA ASN A 39 -14.07 12.22 -4.08
C ASN A 39 -12.63 12.44 -3.60
N CYS A 40 -11.68 11.66 -4.08
CA CYS A 40 -10.30 11.68 -3.61
C CYS A 40 -9.33 11.95 -4.76
N HIS A 41 -8.43 11.02 -5.06
CA HIS A 41 -7.38 11.19 -6.06
C HIS A 41 -7.76 10.64 -7.44
N SER A 42 -9.02 10.85 -7.85
CA SER A 42 -9.50 10.52 -9.19
C SER A 42 -9.01 11.53 -10.23
N ALA A 43 -9.14 11.18 -11.51
CA ALA A 43 -8.79 12.07 -12.62
C ALA A 43 -9.57 13.39 -12.61
N ILE A 44 -10.76 13.40 -12.02
CA ILE A 44 -11.64 14.57 -11.96
C ILE A 44 -11.37 15.40 -10.71
N THR A 45 -11.44 14.78 -9.54
CA THR A 45 -11.35 15.49 -8.25
C THR A 45 -9.93 15.90 -7.89
N ARG A 46 -8.95 15.06 -8.13
CA ARG A 46 -7.52 15.34 -7.88
C ARG A 46 -7.28 16.04 -6.55
N ARG A 47 -7.83 15.50 -5.47
CA ARG A 47 -7.72 16.13 -4.16
C ARG A 47 -6.25 16.38 -3.79
N GLY A 48 -5.93 17.60 -3.34
CA GLY A 48 -4.55 18.01 -3.09
C GLY A 48 -3.67 18.11 -4.35
N GLY A 49 -4.26 18.12 -5.55
CA GLY A 49 -3.53 18.13 -6.82
C GLY A 49 -2.96 16.78 -7.23
N VAL A 50 -3.31 15.72 -6.52
CA VAL A 50 -2.78 14.36 -6.75
C VAL A 50 -3.80 13.53 -7.51
N ASP A 51 -3.37 12.97 -8.62
CA ASP A 51 -4.13 12.09 -9.48
C ASP A 51 -3.51 10.68 -9.48
N LEU A 52 -4.30 9.70 -9.08
CA LEU A 52 -3.86 8.30 -8.95
C LEU A 52 -4.77 7.34 -9.74
N HIS A 53 -5.49 7.88 -10.76
CA HIS A 53 -6.57 7.13 -11.41
C HIS A 53 -6.09 5.96 -12.28
N ASP A 54 -4.85 5.99 -12.74
CA ASP A 54 -4.26 4.90 -13.51
C ASP A 54 -2.78 4.67 -13.15
N ARG A 55 -2.24 3.59 -13.67
CA ARG A 55 -0.89 3.14 -13.38
C ARG A 55 0.19 4.19 -13.66
N GLU A 56 0.17 4.79 -14.84
CA GLU A 56 1.24 5.71 -15.26
C GLU A 56 1.12 7.07 -14.57
N THR A 57 -0.09 7.60 -14.49
CA THR A 57 -0.38 8.85 -13.79
C THR A 57 -0.09 8.71 -12.31
N GLY A 58 -0.50 7.61 -11.69
CA GLY A 58 -0.23 7.33 -10.28
C GLY A 58 1.25 7.23 -9.98
N TYR A 59 2.01 6.52 -10.80
CA TYR A 59 3.47 6.45 -10.66
C TYR A 59 4.11 7.84 -10.72
N TYR A 60 3.77 8.60 -11.76
CA TYR A 60 4.30 9.95 -11.95
C TYR A 60 4.01 10.84 -10.74
N ASN A 61 2.76 10.88 -10.29
CA ASN A 61 2.36 11.73 -9.16
C ASN A 61 3.04 11.32 -7.84
N LEU A 62 3.17 10.03 -7.58
CA LEU A 62 3.79 9.56 -6.35
C LEU A 62 5.30 9.79 -6.34
N VAL A 63 6.00 9.44 -7.41
CA VAL A 63 7.46 9.50 -7.46
C VAL A 63 7.93 10.93 -7.76
N ASN A 64 7.42 11.56 -8.82
CA ASN A 64 7.84 12.91 -9.18
C ASN A 64 7.20 14.00 -8.29
N GLY A 65 6.09 13.68 -7.63
CA GLY A 65 5.49 14.53 -6.61
C GLY A 65 6.16 14.47 -5.24
N PHE A 66 7.21 13.64 -5.10
CA PHE A 66 7.97 13.44 -3.87
C PHE A 66 7.16 12.84 -2.69
N TYR A 67 6.09 12.11 -3.00
CA TYR A 67 5.39 11.31 -2.00
C TYR A 67 6.05 9.96 -1.76
N VAL A 68 6.86 9.52 -2.73
CA VAL A 68 7.69 8.32 -2.68
C VAL A 68 9.13 8.70 -2.96
N TYR A 69 10.01 8.35 -2.04
CA TYR A 69 11.46 8.43 -2.22
C TYR A 69 11.98 7.03 -2.51
N PRO A 70 12.40 6.72 -3.74
CA PRO A 70 12.92 5.41 -4.09
C PRO A 70 14.02 4.94 -3.16
N GLY A 71 13.89 3.72 -2.62
CA GLY A 71 14.82 3.13 -1.67
C GLY A 71 14.61 3.52 -0.20
N SER A 72 13.70 4.48 0.09
CA SER A 72 13.57 5.05 1.44
C SER A 72 12.10 5.15 1.88
N PRO A 73 11.47 4.06 2.31
CA PRO A 73 10.09 4.09 2.79
C PRO A 73 9.93 4.99 4.03
N GLY A 74 10.95 5.09 4.88
CA GLY A 74 10.91 5.96 6.07
C GLY A 74 10.83 7.46 5.74
N ASP A 75 11.30 7.88 4.58
CA ASP A 75 11.23 9.27 4.10
C ASP A 75 10.06 9.48 3.13
N SER A 76 9.32 8.45 2.80
CA SER A 76 8.21 8.52 1.86
C SER A 76 6.93 8.94 2.56
N ALA A 77 6.40 10.11 2.20
CA ALA A 77 5.21 10.69 2.80
C ALA A 77 3.99 9.76 2.69
N VAL A 78 3.86 9.00 1.61
CA VAL A 78 2.75 8.06 1.44
C VAL A 78 2.67 7.02 2.57
N ILE A 79 3.81 6.52 3.04
CA ILE A 79 3.86 5.58 4.17
C ILE A 79 3.43 6.26 5.46
N ALA A 80 3.93 7.46 5.73
CA ALA A 80 3.55 8.23 6.92
C ALA A 80 2.06 8.57 6.92
N LEU A 81 1.49 8.95 5.77
CA LEU A 81 0.07 9.25 5.64
C LEU A 81 -0.82 8.03 5.87
N MET A 82 -0.46 6.86 5.35
CA MET A 82 -1.22 5.63 5.59
C MET A 82 -1.19 5.17 7.05
N ASN A 83 -0.10 5.46 7.77
CA ASN A 83 0.07 5.13 9.19
C ASN A 83 -0.40 6.25 10.14
N ALA A 84 -0.80 7.40 9.64
CA ALA A 84 -1.22 8.52 10.46
C ALA A 84 -2.49 8.20 11.25
N GLN A 85 -2.70 8.94 12.34
CA GLN A 85 -3.91 8.86 13.15
C GLN A 85 -4.81 10.08 12.87
N GLY A 86 -6.12 9.86 12.94
CA GLY A 86 -7.09 10.94 12.79
C GLY A 86 -7.28 11.40 11.34
N SER A 87 -7.61 12.68 11.17
CA SER A 87 -8.04 13.24 9.89
C SER A 87 -6.94 13.40 8.84
N THR A 88 -5.69 13.25 9.22
CA THR A 88 -4.55 13.31 8.28
C THR A 88 -4.23 11.96 7.65
N ARG A 89 -4.81 10.87 8.17
CA ARG A 89 -4.60 9.54 7.60
C ARG A 89 -5.16 9.44 6.19
N MET A 90 -4.49 8.70 5.31
CA MET A 90 -4.95 8.36 3.96
C MET A 90 -5.07 6.83 3.80
N PRO A 91 -6.26 6.31 3.41
CA PRO A 91 -7.54 7.01 3.27
C PRO A 91 -8.09 7.47 4.65
N PRO A 92 -8.83 8.62 4.71
CA PRO A 92 -9.33 9.14 5.98
C PRO A 92 -10.49 8.33 6.60
N ASP A 93 -11.26 7.63 5.77
CA ASP A 93 -12.46 6.89 6.15
C ASP A 93 -12.15 5.44 6.59
N VAL A 94 -11.35 4.71 5.82
CA VAL A 94 -11.00 3.31 6.11
C VAL A 94 -9.48 3.16 6.10
N PRO A 95 -8.87 2.69 7.20
CA PRO A 95 -7.42 2.49 7.24
C PRO A 95 -6.98 1.41 6.24
N MET A 96 -5.81 1.60 5.65
CA MET A 96 -5.16 0.57 4.84
C MET A 96 -4.78 -0.62 5.72
N SER A 97 -4.85 -1.82 5.15
CA SER A 97 -4.35 -3.01 5.84
C SER A 97 -2.82 -2.94 6.02
N GLU A 98 -2.33 -3.52 7.11
CA GLU A 98 -0.88 -3.61 7.34
C GLU A 98 -0.16 -4.34 6.20
N ALA A 99 -0.80 -5.35 5.61
CA ALA A 99 -0.26 -6.11 4.47
C ALA A 99 -0.11 -5.22 3.23
N ASP A 100 -1.07 -4.37 2.92
CA ASP A 100 -0.99 -3.45 1.79
C ASP A 100 0.09 -2.38 1.99
N ILE A 101 0.17 -1.83 3.20
CA ILE A 101 1.24 -0.88 3.55
C ILE A 101 2.62 -1.55 3.42
N ALA A 102 2.76 -2.79 3.88
CA ALA A 102 4.02 -3.55 3.80
C ALA A 102 4.46 -3.82 2.36
N ILE A 103 3.53 -4.14 1.45
CA ILE A 103 3.85 -4.33 0.02
C ILE A 103 4.33 -3.02 -0.60
N ILE A 104 3.66 -1.91 -0.33
CA ILE A 104 4.07 -0.59 -0.82
C ILE A 104 5.46 -0.24 -0.27
N ALA A 105 5.71 -0.46 1.02
CA ALA A 105 7.02 -0.23 1.63
C ALA A 105 8.12 -1.10 1.01
N SER A 106 7.83 -2.37 0.71
CA SER A 106 8.76 -3.29 0.05
C SER A 106 9.09 -2.83 -1.37
N TRP A 107 8.09 -2.37 -2.12
CA TRP A 107 8.29 -1.79 -3.44
C TRP A 107 9.18 -0.55 -3.40
N ILE A 108 8.95 0.36 -2.43
CA ILE A 108 9.78 1.54 -2.24
C ILE A 108 11.22 1.14 -1.88
N THR A 109 11.39 0.18 -0.97
CA THR A 109 12.71 -0.33 -0.57
C THR A 109 13.49 -0.89 -1.76
N ALA A 110 12.81 -1.54 -2.69
CA ALA A 110 13.41 -2.06 -3.93
C ALA A 110 13.77 -0.96 -4.96
N GLY A 111 13.54 0.30 -4.66
CA GLY A 111 13.83 1.44 -5.54
C GLY A 111 12.62 2.01 -6.27
N ALA A 112 11.41 1.62 -5.87
CA ALA A 112 10.14 2.05 -6.48
C ALA A 112 10.15 1.93 -8.03
N PRO A 113 10.50 0.77 -8.59
CA PRO A 113 10.56 0.62 -10.04
C PRO A 113 9.17 0.71 -10.67
N ASN A 114 9.10 1.28 -11.87
CA ASN A 114 7.87 1.28 -12.68
C ASN A 114 7.76 -0.05 -13.44
N ASN A 115 7.39 -1.10 -12.75
CA ASN A 115 7.36 -2.48 -13.27
C ASN A 115 5.94 -3.13 -13.29
#